data_d9f53c1593c3bc9201ca688a7381b95d
#
_entry.id   d9f53c1593c3bc9201ca688a7381b95d
#
_cell.length_a   1.000
_cell.length_b   1.000
_cell.length_c   1.000
_cell.angle_alpha   90.00
_cell.angle_beta   90.00
_cell.angle_gamma   90.00
#
_symmetry.space_group_name_H-M   'P 1'
#
loop_
_entity.id
_entity.type
_entity.pdbx_description
1 polymer ?
#
loop_
_entity_poly.entity_id
_entity_poly.type
_entity_poly.pdbx_seq_one_letter_code
_entity_poly.pdbx_strand_id
1 'polypeptide(L)'
;MPMKNFGNLLLACMAALLGACAGESAGKCDAVVRIDADSVVNRGYIGNGVQWDPYALDYGQGRVEISDADWEKLYARLDFMRPAFIRVMTNTTSVVRDGRLDRMRGFEHLSHILDYCQSRGVTVMFGDWGGSLMDARAGTVNRTLLDHAAAYVAWLVGEKGYDCIRYYNLVNEPNGFWSAADGDFDLWAKAVSYFRGRLDAEGLAGKVELVGPDAAIWGPEEAWWVSRSRDELGDRIGLYDIHTYPSKCTVNSGEYARILEAYRREVPAGKKIVMGEIGFKFV
;
A
#
# COMPACT_ATOMS: atom_id res chain seq x y z
N MET A 1 -61.38 -38.57 -17.96
CA MET A 1 -60.48 -39.03 -16.89
C MET A 1 -59.58 -37.82 -16.50
N PRO A 2 -59.66 -37.36 -15.23
CA PRO A 2 -59.09 -36.08 -14.86
C PRO A 2 -57.57 -36.16 -14.51
N MET A 3 -56.80 -35.23 -15.09
CA MET A 3 -55.41 -34.91 -14.73
C MET A 3 -55.37 -34.26 -13.34
N LYS A 4 -55.21 -35.03 -12.26
CA LYS A 4 -55.15 -34.49 -10.88
C LYS A 4 -53.97 -34.96 -10.03
N ASN A 5 -52.90 -35.57 -10.58
CA ASN A 5 -51.84 -36.09 -9.72
C ASN A 5 -50.40 -35.66 -10.11
N PHE A 6 -50.19 -34.75 -11.08
CA PHE A 6 -48.85 -34.31 -11.43
C PHE A 6 -48.32 -33.14 -10.56
N GLY A 7 -49.19 -32.34 -9.98
CA GLY A 7 -48.78 -31.20 -9.14
C GLY A 7 -48.22 -31.59 -7.76
N ASN A 8 -48.68 -32.67 -7.17
CA ASN A 8 -48.22 -33.08 -5.85
C ASN A 8 -46.88 -33.84 -5.84
N LEU A 9 -46.49 -34.42 -7.00
CA LEU A 9 -45.20 -35.10 -7.10
C LEU A 9 -44.04 -34.12 -7.26
N LEU A 10 -44.26 -32.97 -7.94
CA LEU A 10 -43.24 -31.92 -8.08
C LEU A 10 -43.01 -31.19 -6.75
N LEU A 11 -44.04 -30.96 -5.94
CA LEU A 11 -43.90 -30.32 -4.63
C LEU A 11 -43.19 -31.23 -3.62
N ALA A 12 -43.41 -32.53 -3.67
CA ALA A 12 -42.73 -33.50 -2.81
C ALA A 12 -41.24 -33.67 -3.18
N CYS A 13 -40.90 -33.60 -4.46
CA CYS A 13 -39.50 -33.62 -4.90
C CYS A 13 -38.73 -32.31 -4.56
N MET A 14 -39.39 -31.15 -4.60
CA MET A 14 -38.78 -29.91 -4.14
C MET A 14 -38.58 -29.86 -2.62
N ALA A 15 -39.49 -30.40 -1.84
CA ALA A 15 -39.33 -30.49 -0.39
C ALA A 15 -38.25 -31.51 0.03
N ALA A 16 -38.03 -32.59 -0.73
CA ALA A 16 -36.97 -33.55 -0.48
C ALA A 16 -35.57 -33.02 -0.85
N LEU A 17 -35.47 -32.12 -1.82
CA LEU A 17 -34.20 -31.46 -2.17
C LEU A 17 -33.78 -30.37 -1.20
N LEU A 18 -34.72 -29.76 -0.47
CA LEU A 18 -34.43 -28.80 0.59
C LEU A 18 -34.09 -29.47 1.94
N GLY A 19 -34.40 -30.72 2.12
CA GLY A 19 -34.11 -31.49 3.34
C GLY A 19 -32.76 -32.24 3.31
N ALA A 20 -32.10 -32.37 2.16
CA ALA A 20 -30.85 -33.12 2.04
C ALA A 20 -29.59 -32.33 2.42
N CYS A 21 -29.70 -31.03 2.71
CA CYS A 21 -28.57 -30.20 3.21
C CYS A 21 -28.57 -30.00 4.73
N ALA A 22 -29.45 -30.69 5.48
CA ALA A 22 -29.59 -30.53 6.93
C ALA A 22 -29.00 -31.70 7.74
N GLY A 23 -27.89 -32.28 7.28
CA GLY A 23 -27.32 -33.47 7.90
C GLY A 23 -25.80 -33.50 8.07
N GLU A 24 -25.07 -32.41 7.81
CA GLU A 24 -23.71 -32.28 8.30
C GLU A 24 -23.76 -31.67 9.70
N SER A 25 -23.22 -32.37 10.68
CA SER A 25 -22.97 -31.81 12.02
C SER A 25 -22.27 -30.49 11.84
N ALA A 26 -22.93 -29.38 12.12
CA ALA A 26 -22.33 -28.08 12.14
C ALA A 26 -21.13 -28.17 13.12
N GLY A 27 -19.93 -28.30 12.58
CA GLY A 27 -18.71 -28.23 13.37
C GLY A 27 -18.81 -26.97 14.23
N LYS A 28 -18.35 -27.04 15.50
CA LYS A 28 -18.32 -25.88 16.37
C LYS A 28 -17.63 -24.75 15.61
N CYS A 29 -18.40 -23.74 15.20
CA CYS A 29 -17.84 -22.51 14.67
C CYS A 29 -17.19 -21.73 15.81
N ASP A 30 -15.91 -21.40 15.69
CA ASP A 30 -15.21 -20.57 16.67
C ASP A 30 -15.67 -19.11 16.61
N ALA A 31 -16.19 -18.68 15.46
CA ALA A 31 -16.74 -17.34 15.26
C ALA A 31 -17.82 -17.33 14.18
N VAL A 32 -18.76 -16.41 14.31
CA VAL A 32 -19.78 -16.13 13.29
C VAL A 32 -19.59 -14.69 12.82
N VAL A 33 -19.29 -14.52 11.53
CA VAL A 33 -19.24 -13.22 10.88
C VAL A 33 -20.56 -12.96 10.17
N ARG A 34 -21.22 -11.86 10.52
CA ARG A 34 -22.41 -11.40 9.81
C ARG A 34 -22.05 -10.22 8.92
N ILE A 35 -22.40 -10.31 7.66
CA ILE A 35 -22.23 -9.24 6.67
C ILE A 35 -23.61 -8.70 6.34
N ASP A 36 -23.81 -7.41 6.56
CA ASP A 36 -25.01 -6.68 6.17
C ASP A 36 -24.64 -5.75 5.01
N ALA A 37 -25.07 -6.10 3.81
CA ALA A 37 -24.77 -5.34 2.59
C ALA A 37 -25.47 -3.98 2.54
N ASP A 38 -26.54 -3.80 3.32
CA ASP A 38 -27.31 -2.55 3.39
C ASP A 38 -26.72 -1.58 4.42
N SER A 39 -25.89 -2.07 5.35
CA SER A 39 -25.22 -1.28 6.38
C SER A 39 -23.81 -0.88 5.95
N VAL A 40 -23.69 0.15 5.12
CA VAL A 40 -22.42 0.64 4.62
C VAL A 40 -21.74 1.54 5.65
N VAL A 41 -20.64 1.08 6.25
CA VAL A 41 -19.88 1.80 7.28
C VAL A 41 -18.95 2.85 6.66
N ASN A 42 -18.36 2.55 5.50
CA ASN A 42 -17.44 3.44 4.79
C ASN A 42 -17.67 3.42 3.28
N ARG A 43 -18.30 4.48 2.75
CA ARG A 43 -18.54 4.63 1.31
C ARG A 43 -17.30 5.07 0.53
N GLY A 44 -16.26 5.53 1.21
CA GLY A 44 -15.00 5.97 0.62
C GLY A 44 -13.92 4.90 0.58
N TYR A 45 -14.23 3.67 1.03
CA TYR A 45 -13.28 2.55 0.96
C TYR A 45 -13.06 2.12 -0.49
N ILE A 46 -11.81 2.24 -0.96
CA ILE A 46 -11.48 1.95 -2.36
C ILE A 46 -11.07 0.49 -2.60
N GLY A 47 -10.79 -0.27 -1.56
CA GLY A 47 -10.42 -1.69 -1.64
C GLY A 47 -9.15 -2.04 -0.88
N ASN A 48 -8.79 -3.32 -0.95
CA ASN A 48 -7.53 -3.82 -0.40
C ASN A 48 -6.40 -3.62 -1.40
N GLY A 49 -5.18 -3.57 -0.86
CA GLY A 49 -3.96 -3.51 -1.62
C GLY A 49 -2.99 -4.63 -1.28
N VAL A 50 -1.88 -4.64 -1.99
CA VAL A 50 -0.74 -5.53 -1.73
C VAL A 50 0.55 -4.76 -1.96
N GLN A 51 1.65 -5.21 -1.35
CA GLN A 51 2.99 -4.79 -1.75
C GLN A 51 3.54 -5.75 -2.79
N TRP A 52 4.14 -5.19 -3.83
CA TRP A 52 4.73 -5.97 -4.91
C TRP A 52 5.97 -5.26 -5.48
N ASP A 53 7.13 -5.62 -4.97
CA ASP A 53 8.40 -4.99 -5.35
C ASP A 53 9.06 -5.69 -6.55
N PRO A 54 9.89 -4.99 -7.32
CA PRO A 54 10.61 -5.58 -8.44
C PRO A 54 11.60 -6.65 -8.00
N TYR A 55 11.51 -7.84 -8.58
CA TYR A 55 12.39 -8.99 -8.24
C TYR A 55 13.84 -8.82 -8.70
N ALA A 56 14.13 -7.83 -9.55
CA ALA A 56 15.50 -7.50 -9.94
C ALA A 56 16.31 -6.86 -8.80
N LEU A 57 15.64 -6.42 -7.73
CA LEU A 57 16.30 -5.86 -6.56
C LEU A 57 16.79 -7.00 -5.66
N ASP A 58 18.04 -6.88 -5.22
CA ASP A 58 18.62 -7.79 -4.23
C ASP A 58 18.45 -7.20 -2.84
N TYR A 59 17.57 -7.80 -2.05
CA TYR A 59 17.35 -7.46 -0.64
C TYR A 59 18.22 -8.31 0.31
N GLY A 60 19.39 -8.78 -0.15
CA GLY A 60 20.29 -9.62 0.63
C GLY A 60 19.97 -11.12 0.55
N GLN A 61 19.03 -11.51 -0.31
CA GLN A 61 18.65 -12.92 -0.53
C GLN A 61 19.02 -13.40 -1.93
N GLY A 62 19.71 -12.58 -2.70
CA GLY A 62 20.04 -12.81 -4.09
C GLY A 62 18.92 -12.39 -5.07
N ARG A 63 19.28 -12.27 -6.33
CA ARG A 63 18.34 -11.94 -7.40
C ARG A 63 17.42 -13.13 -7.67
N VAL A 64 16.12 -12.85 -7.75
CA VAL A 64 15.12 -13.86 -8.14
C VAL A 64 14.88 -13.78 -9.63
N GLU A 65 15.10 -14.90 -10.32
CA GLU A 65 14.76 -15.02 -11.73
C GLU A 65 13.29 -15.44 -11.85
N ILE A 66 12.52 -14.68 -12.63
CA ILE A 66 11.09 -14.90 -12.87
C ILE A 66 10.92 -15.29 -14.33
N SER A 67 10.40 -16.49 -14.58
CA SER A 67 10.04 -16.93 -15.92
C SER A 67 8.70 -16.34 -16.38
N ASP A 68 8.45 -16.35 -17.71
CA ASP A 68 7.14 -15.94 -18.25
C ASP A 68 5.98 -16.72 -17.61
N ALA A 69 6.18 -18.03 -17.37
CA ALA A 69 5.18 -18.86 -16.71
C ALA A 69 4.94 -18.46 -15.23
N ASP A 70 5.92 -17.87 -14.55
CA ASP A 70 5.76 -17.38 -13.20
C ASP A 70 5.06 -16.01 -13.20
N TRP A 71 5.34 -15.13 -14.18
CA TRP A 71 4.60 -13.90 -14.39
C TRP A 71 3.11 -14.19 -14.62
N GLU A 72 2.76 -15.14 -15.49
CA GLU A 72 1.36 -15.55 -15.71
C GLU A 72 0.68 -16.05 -14.44
N LYS A 73 1.37 -16.83 -13.60
CA LYS A 73 0.83 -17.25 -12.29
C LYS A 73 0.61 -16.09 -11.34
N LEU A 74 1.54 -15.12 -11.32
CA LEU A 74 1.41 -13.91 -10.49
C LEU A 74 0.20 -13.09 -10.94
N TYR A 75 0.05 -12.85 -12.25
CA TYR A 75 -1.10 -12.12 -12.79
C TYR A 75 -2.42 -12.81 -12.46
N ALA A 76 -2.51 -14.12 -12.61
CA ALA A 76 -3.71 -14.87 -12.28
C ALA A 76 -4.09 -14.76 -10.79
N ARG A 77 -3.10 -14.76 -9.89
CA ARG A 77 -3.32 -14.56 -8.45
C ARG A 77 -3.79 -13.16 -8.13
N LEU A 78 -3.18 -12.15 -8.75
CA LEU A 78 -3.57 -10.76 -8.58
C LEU A 78 -4.96 -10.49 -9.17
N ASP A 79 -5.28 -11.07 -10.36
CA ASP A 79 -6.62 -10.99 -10.95
C ASP A 79 -7.69 -11.65 -10.04
N PHE A 80 -7.33 -12.69 -9.30
CA PHE A 80 -8.20 -13.28 -8.28
C PHE A 80 -8.37 -12.36 -7.06
N MET A 81 -7.28 -11.77 -6.57
CA MET A 81 -7.29 -10.88 -5.40
C MET A 81 -7.92 -9.51 -5.69
N ARG A 82 -7.84 -9.04 -6.92
CA ARG A 82 -8.35 -7.73 -7.39
C ARG A 82 -7.88 -6.58 -6.51
N PRO A 83 -6.58 -6.38 -6.34
CA PRO A 83 -6.09 -5.25 -5.56
C PRO A 83 -6.52 -3.93 -6.23
N ALA A 84 -7.04 -3.00 -5.44
CA ALA A 84 -7.32 -1.65 -5.93
C ALA A 84 -6.09 -0.73 -5.85
N PHE A 85 -5.09 -1.14 -5.05
CA PHE A 85 -3.92 -0.36 -4.71
C PHE A 85 -2.70 -1.27 -4.57
N ILE A 86 -1.58 -0.89 -5.16
CA ILE A 86 -0.32 -1.63 -5.03
C ILE A 86 0.79 -0.67 -4.57
N ARG A 87 1.48 -1.06 -3.50
CA ARG A 87 2.69 -0.42 -3.02
C ARG A 87 3.88 -1.07 -3.72
N VAL A 88 4.71 -0.26 -4.39
CA VAL A 88 5.90 -0.71 -5.12
C VAL A 88 7.11 0.03 -4.56
N MET A 89 7.92 -0.65 -3.79
CA MET A 89 9.10 -0.05 -3.16
C MET A 89 10.37 -0.42 -3.92
N THR A 90 11.25 0.55 -4.06
CA THR A 90 12.54 0.40 -4.75
C THR A 90 13.67 1.00 -3.90
N ASN A 91 14.85 1.08 -4.48
CA ASN A 91 15.94 1.90 -3.95
C ASN A 91 16.48 2.75 -5.11
N THR A 92 16.49 4.05 -4.95
CA THR A 92 17.03 4.96 -5.97
C THR A 92 18.48 4.60 -6.34
N THR A 93 19.25 4.13 -5.36
CA THR A 93 20.64 3.66 -5.61
C THR A 93 20.70 2.48 -6.58
N SER A 94 19.64 1.68 -6.69
CA SER A 94 19.62 0.55 -7.62
C SER A 94 19.54 0.98 -9.09
N VAL A 95 19.06 2.18 -9.35
CA VAL A 95 18.98 2.77 -10.71
C VAL A 95 20.05 3.86 -10.96
N VAL A 96 21.06 3.95 -10.07
CA VAL A 96 22.21 4.84 -10.24
C VAL A 96 23.46 4.01 -10.50
N ARG A 97 24.23 4.38 -11.54
CA ARG A 97 25.50 3.78 -11.89
C ARG A 97 26.53 4.87 -12.14
N ASP A 98 27.67 4.78 -11.49
CA ASP A 98 28.76 5.75 -11.61
C ASP A 98 28.29 7.21 -11.41
N GLY A 99 27.39 7.41 -10.43
CA GLY A 99 26.79 8.72 -10.11
C GLY A 99 25.76 9.23 -11.11
N ARG A 100 25.35 8.42 -12.08
CA ARG A 100 24.39 8.78 -13.11
C ARG A 100 23.15 7.88 -13.05
N LEU A 101 21.99 8.45 -13.37
CA LEU A 101 20.74 7.72 -13.47
C LEU A 101 20.77 6.76 -14.68
N ASP A 102 20.66 5.47 -14.43
CA ASP A 102 20.49 4.40 -15.42
C ASP A 102 19.04 3.90 -15.37
N ARG A 103 18.18 4.53 -16.16
CA ARG A 103 16.72 4.28 -16.15
C ARG A 103 16.33 2.86 -16.54
N MET A 104 17.19 2.16 -17.29
CA MET A 104 16.89 0.81 -17.78
C MET A 104 17.32 -0.29 -16.79
N ARG A 105 18.11 0.07 -15.78
CA ARG A 105 18.59 -0.91 -14.79
C ARG A 105 17.42 -1.43 -13.94
N GLY A 106 17.14 -2.71 -14.03
CA GLY A 106 16.02 -3.36 -13.32
C GLY A 106 14.63 -3.00 -13.84
N PHE A 107 14.53 -2.22 -14.92
CA PHE A 107 13.25 -1.78 -15.47
C PHE A 107 12.41 -2.93 -16.02
N GLU A 108 13.02 -4.01 -16.49
CA GLU A 108 12.31 -5.18 -17.00
C GLU A 108 11.27 -5.72 -15.99
N HIS A 109 11.71 -6.01 -14.75
CA HIS A 109 10.78 -6.50 -13.72
C HIS A 109 9.79 -5.42 -13.27
N LEU A 110 10.23 -4.17 -13.18
CA LEU A 110 9.35 -3.06 -12.82
C LEU A 110 8.27 -2.84 -13.90
N SER A 111 8.62 -2.97 -15.17
CA SER A 111 7.63 -2.80 -16.26
C SER A 111 6.53 -3.85 -16.19
N HIS A 112 6.83 -5.11 -15.89
CA HIS A 112 5.80 -6.15 -15.68
C HIS A 112 4.78 -5.75 -14.60
N ILE A 113 5.24 -5.16 -13.50
CA ILE A 113 4.38 -4.70 -12.41
C ILE A 113 3.54 -3.49 -12.85
N LEU A 114 4.18 -2.50 -13.47
CA LEU A 114 3.50 -1.27 -13.88
C LEU A 114 2.52 -1.51 -15.04
N ASP A 115 2.87 -2.37 -16.01
CA ASP A 115 1.99 -2.77 -17.11
C ASP A 115 0.75 -3.50 -16.58
N TYR A 116 0.92 -4.39 -15.60
CA TYR A 116 -0.21 -5.02 -14.92
C TYR A 116 -1.11 -3.95 -14.27
N CYS A 117 -0.54 -3.07 -13.47
CA CYS A 117 -1.31 -2.03 -12.78
C CYS A 117 -2.02 -1.09 -13.76
N GLN A 118 -1.32 -0.61 -14.78
CA GLN A 118 -1.86 0.29 -15.80
C GLN A 118 -3.02 -0.36 -16.55
N SER A 119 -2.86 -1.60 -16.99
CA SER A 119 -3.89 -2.30 -17.78
C SER A 119 -5.17 -2.63 -17.00
N ARG A 120 -5.09 -2.70 -15.67
CA ARG A 120 -6.21 -3.05 -14.78
C ARG A 120 -6.75 -1.87 -13.98
N GLY A 121 -6.20 -0.68 -14.18
CA GLY A 121 -6.61 0.54 -13.47
C GLY A 121 -6.28 0.50 -11.98
N VAL A 122 -5.22 -0.23 -11.60
CA VAL A 122 -4.75 -0.31 -10.21
C VAL A 122 -3.93 0.93 -9.88
N THR A 123 -4.23 1.58 -8.78
CA THR A 123 -3.44 2.72 -8.28
C THR A 123 -2.11 2.24 -7.69
N VAL A 124 -1.02 2.89 -8.07
CA VAL A 124 0.32 2.60 -7.55
C VAL A 124 0.79 3.69 -6.61
N MET A 125 1.22 3.28 -5.41
CA MET A 125 2.11 4.02 -4.54
C MET A 125 3.53 3.52 -4.82
N PHE A 126 4.27 4.31 -5.58
CA PHE A 126 5.68 4.04 -5.85
C PHE A 126 6.54 4.66 -4.75
N GLY A 127 7.67 4.05 -4.43
CA GLY A 127 8.48 4.61 -3.34
C GLY A 127 9.90 4.09 -3.26
N ASP A 128 10.61 4.66 -2.29
CA ASP A 128 12.00 4.31 -1.95
C ASP A 128 12.06 3.81 -0.50
N TRP A 129 12.86 2.78 -0.25
CA TRP A 129 13.15 2.35 1.12
C TRP A 129 13.92 3.41 1.93
N GLY A 130 14.50 4.40 1.26
CA GLY A 130 15.06 5.62 1.84
C GLY A 130 16.50 5.50 2.32
N GLY A 131 17.11 4.31 2.26
CA GLY A 131 18.37 4.00 2.94
C GLY A 131 19.57 4.91 2.63
N SER A 132 19.56 5.65 1.51
CA SER A 132 20.67 6.56 1.13
C SER A 132 20.19 7.97 0.79
N LEU A 133 18.89 8.25 0.96
CA LEU A 133 18.31 9.56 0.63
C LEU A 133 18.64 10.62 1.70
N MET A 134 19.02 10.19 2.89
CA MET A 134 19.45 11.05 3.99
C MET A 134 20.43 10.34 4.89
N ASP A 135 21.12 11.10 5.72
CA ASP A 135 22.05 10.65 6.76
C ASP A 135 21.68 11.34 8.07
N ALA A 136 21.04 10.62 8.97
CA ALA A 136 20.61 11.15 10.26
C ALA A 136 21.78 11.55 11.16
N ARG A 137 22.93 10.84 11.08
CA ARG A 137 24.12 11.19 11.87
C ARG A 137 24.73 12.51 11.45
N ALA A 138 24.73 12.78 10.13
CA ALA A 138 25.21 14.02 9.58
C ALA A 138 24.15 15.14 9.54
N GLY A 139 22.86 14.81 9.80
CA GLY A 139 21.74 15.74 9.65
C GLY A 139 21.55 16.24 8.23
N THR A 140 21.92 15.45 7.22
CA THR A 140 21.96 15.87 5.82
C THR A 140 21.04 15.09 4.92
N VAL A 141 20.53 15.79 3.89
CA VAL A 141 19.70 15.22 2.83
C VAL A 141 20.56 15.04 1.58
N ASN A 142 20.52 13.86 0.97
CA ASN A 142 21.22 13.56 -0.26
C ASN A 142 20.45 14.09 -1.48
N ARG A 143 20.64 15.37 -1.78
CA ARG A 143 19.92 16.05 -2.87
C ARG A 143 20.15 15.40 -4.23
N THR A 144 21.35 14.90 -4.51
CA THR A 144 21.67 14.23 -5.77
C THR A 144 20.82 12.99 -5.98
N LEU A 145 20.66 12.15 -4.95
CA LEU A 145 19.79 10.98 -5.05
C LEU A 145 18.32 11.37 -5.13
N LEU A 146 17.88 12.41 -4.42
CA LEU A 146 16.51 12.92 -4.55
C LEU A 146 16.22 13.45 -5.95
N ASP A 147 17.19 14.13 -6.59
CA ASP A 147 17.07 14.57 -7.98
C ASP A 147 16.95 13.37 -8.93
N HIS A 148 17.74 12.31 -8.72
CA HIS A 148 17.63 11.08 -9.51
C HIS A 148 16.29 10.37 -9.30
N ALA A 149 15.79 10.31 -8.08
CA ALA A 149 14.47 9.73 -7.78
C ALA A 149 13.37 10.50 -8.51
N ALA A 150 13.35 11.83 -8.44
CA ALA A 150 12.38 12.67 -9.13
C ALA A 150 12.44 12.50 -10.66
N ALA A 151 13.65 12.51 -11.23
CA ALA A 151 13.85 12.31 -12.66
C ALA A 151 13.45 10.89 -13.12
N TYR A 152 13.61 9.88 -12.27
CA TYR A 152 13.16 8.51 -12.57
C TYR A 152 11.64 8.41 -12.60
N VAL A 153 10.95 8.97 -11.60
CA VAL A 153 9.48 9.01 -11.59
C VAL A 153 8.93 9.82 -12.76
N ALA A 154 9.57 10.95 -13.09
CA ALA A 154 9.18 11.76 -14.25
C ALA A 154 9.31 10.99 -15.57
N TRP A 155 10.34 10.19 -15.71
CA TRP A 155 10.50 9.30 -16.85
C TRP A 155 9.43 8.21 -16.91
N LEU A 156 9.12 7.56 -15.77
CA LEU A 156 8.08 6.54 -15.70
C LEU A 156 6.71 7.10 -16.07
N VAL A 157 6.34 8.25 -15.51
CA VAL A 157 5.02 8.85 -15.74
C VAL A 157 4.95 9.59 -17.08
N GLY A 158 5.98 10.37 -17.41
CA GLY A 158 5.97 11.25 -18.60
C GLY A 158 6.33 10.54 -19.89
N GLU A 159 7.43 9.77 -19.91
CA GLU A 159 7.93 9.14 -21.13
C GLU A 159 7.37 7.72 -21.31
N LYS A 160 7.22 6.95 -20.23
CA LYS A 160 6.66 5.59 -20.27
C LYS A 160 5.13 5.56 -20.19
N GLY A 161 4.50 6.63 -19.72
CA GLY A 161 3.04 6.75 -19.67
C GLY A 161 2.36 5.99 -18.52
N TYR A 162 3.07 5.69 -17.44
CA TYR A 162 2.50 5.00 -16.28
C TYR A 162 1.69 5.94 -15.39
N ASP A 163 0.52 6.33 -15.85
CA ASP A 163 -0.43 7.17 -15.10
C ASP A 163 -1.01 6.48 -13.86
N CYS A 164 -0.83 5.16 -13.74
CA CYS A 164 -1.18 4.41 -12.55
C CYS A 164 -0.36 4.85 -11.32
N ILE A 165 0.85 5.40 -11.50
CA ILE A 165 1.68 5.96 -10.42
C ILE A 165 1.06 7.28 -9.96
N ARG A 166 0.29 7.24 -8.87
CA ARG A 166 -0.42 8.41 -8.32
C ARG A 166 0.21 8.94 -7.05
N TYR A 167 0.98 8.11 -6.36
CA TYR A 167 1.56 8.43 -5.07
C TYR A 167 3.04 8.05 -5.03
N TYR A 168 3.81 8.81 -4.25
CA TYR A 168 5.22 8.49 -4.00
C TYR A 168 5.52 8.53 -2.50
N ASN A 169 6.02 7.41 -1.98
CA ASN A 169 6.57 7.31 -0.63
C ASN A 169 8.07 7.53 -0.66
N LEU A 170 8.56 8.56 0.05
CA LEU A 170 9.96 8.93 0.00
C LEU A 170 10.85 8.06 0.89
N VAL A 171 10.35 7.67 2.05
CA VAL A 171 11.10 6.92 3.06
C VAL A 171 10.16 6.01 3.82
N ASN A 172 10.51 4.72 3.90
CA ASN A 172 9.79 3.77 4.74
C ASN A 172 10.02 4.05 6.22
N GLU A 173 8.93 4.21 6.96
CA GLU A 173 8.90 4.32 8.43
C GLU A 173 9.93 5.30 9.01
N PRO A 174 9.88 6.60 8.62
CA PRO A 174 10.90 7.57 9.02
C PRO A 174 10.98 7.78 10.53
N ASN A 175 9.94 7.42 11.29
CA ASN A 175 9.89 7.49 12.74
C ASN A 175 10.67 6.37 13.45
N GLY A 176 11.11 5.33 12.71
CA GLY A 176 11.85 4.20 13.26
C GLY A 176 13.37 4.42 13.29
N PHE A 177 14.05 3.86 14.31
CA PHE A 177 15.52 3.87 14.40
C PHE A 177 16.21 3.05 13.28
N TRP A 178 15.46 2.23 12.59
CA TRP A 178 15.89 1.43 11.42
C TRP A 178 15.83 2.19 10.11
N SER A 179 15.21 3.36 10.12
CA SER A 179 15.06 4.22 8.96
C SER A 179 16.30 5.10 8.74
N ALA A 180 16.49 5.58 7.52
CA ALA A 180 17.51 6.59 7.21
C ALA A 180 17.28 7.91 7.94
N ALA A 181 16.06 8.20 8.35
CA ALA A 181 15.72 9.37 9.15
C ALA A 181 16.00 9.18 10.66
N ASP A 182 16.14 7.92 11.13
CA ASP A 182 16.42 7.57 12.55
C ASP A 182 15.49 8.29 13.54
N GLY A 183 14.21 8.43 13.20
CA GLY A 183 13.22 9.14 14.01
C GLY A 183 13.32 10.68 13.98
N ASP A 184 14.21 11.26 13.17
CA ASP A 184 14.34 12.70 13.01
C ASP A 184 13.29 13.24 12.03
N PHE A 185 12.21 13.79 12.60
CA PHE A 185 11.13 14.40 11.81
C PHE A 185 11.62 15.59 10.99
N ASP A 186 12.49 16.44 11.52
CA ASP A 186 12.93 17.67 10.85
C ASP A 186 13.78 17.33 9.62
N LEU A 187 14.62 16.32 9.72
CA LEU A 187 15.40 15.79 8.60
C LEU A 187 14.49 15.21 7.51
N TRP A 188 13.52 14.37 7.90
CA TRP A 188 12.55 13.82 6.99
C TRP A 188 11.70 14.90 6.30
N ALA A 189 11.16 15.85 7.06
CA ALA A 189 10.34 16.95 6.52
C ALA A 189 11.12 17.83 5.54
N LYS A 190 12.43 18.06 5.81
CA LYS A 190 13.34 18.75 4.90
C LYS A 190 13.51 17.99 3.58
N ALA A 191 13.68 16.67 3.64
CA ALA A 191 13.78 15.83 2.45
C ALA A 191 12.47 15.84 1.64
N VAL A 192 11.30 15.67 2.30
CA VAL A 192 9.97 15.74 1.69
C VAL A 192 9.76 17.08 0.98
N SER A 193 10.07 18.17 1.66
CA SER A 193 9.91 19.52 1.09
C SER A 193 10.78 19.74 -0.15
N TYR A 194 12.03 19.29 -0.10
CA TYR A 194 12.95 19.36 -1.24
C TYR A 194 12.42 18.50 -2.40
N PHE A 195 12.05 17.27 -2.12
CA PHE A 195 11.59 16.32 -3.13
C PHE A 195 10.29 16.75 -3.79
N ARG A 196 9.33 17.35 -3.04
CA ARG A 196 8.13 17.93 -3.63
C ARG A 196 8.46 18.98 -4.68
N GLY A 197 9.40 19.91 -4.35
CA GLY A 197 9.85 20.92 -5.30
C GLY A 197 10.52 20.32 -6.54
N ARG A 198 11.21 19.19 -6.39
CA ARG A 198 11.80 18.49 -7.54
C ARG A 198 10.75 17.84 -8.42
N LEU A 199 9.76 17.14 -7.84
CA LEU A 199 8.65 16.58 -8.61
C LEU A 199 7.88 17.67 -9.38
N ASP A 200 7.66 18.84 -8.77
CA ASP A 200 7.01 19.97 -9.44
C ASP A 200 7.83 20.49 -10.61
N ALA A 201 9.14 20.61 -10.43
CA ALA A 201 10.07 21.03 -11.49
C ALA A 201 10.15 20.02 -12.66
N GLU A 202 9.93 18.73 -12.39
CA GLU A 202 9.84 17.67 -13.39
C GLU A 202 8.44 17.58 -14.06
N GLY A 203 7.51 18.49 -13.76
CA GLY A 203 6.17 18.53 -14.35
C GLY A 203 5.18 17.52 -13.79
N LEU A 204 5.41 17.03 -12.57
CA LEU A 204 4.56 16.06 -11.89
C LEU A 204 3.57 16.68 -10.89
N ALA A 205 3.49 18.02 -10.83
CA ALA A 205 2.49 18.72 -10.03
C ALA A 205 1.08 18.25 -10.40
N GLY A 206 0.29 17.84 -9.40
CA GLY A 206 -1.06 17.32 -9.58
C GLY A 206 -1.16 15.93 -10.24
N LYS A 207 -0.04 15.34 -10.66
CA LYS A 207 -0.01 13.97 -11.19
C LYS A 207 0.42 12.94 -10.15
N VAL A 208 1.48 13.26 -9.41
CA VAL A 208 2.03 12.41 -8.35
C VAL A 208 2.01 13.17 -7.04
N GLU A 209 1.31 12.66 -6.05
CA GLU A 209 1.24 13.21 -4.71
C GLU A 209 2.21 12.49 -3.77
N LEU A 210 2.75 13.21 -2.76
CA LEU A 210 3.59 12.57 -1.77
C LEU A 210 2.77 11.88 -0.70
N VAL A 211 3.30 10.77 -0.21
CA VAL A 211 2.78 10.01 0.92
C VAL A 211 3.55 10.40 2.19
N GLY A 212 2.86 10.46 3.31
CA GLY A 212 3.49 10.65 4.61
C GLY A 212 2.49 10.69 5.76
N PRO A 213 2.99 10.50 7.01
CA PRO A 213 4.40 10.26 7.31
C PRO A 213 4.90 8.84 7.05
N ASP A 214 4.08 7.87 6.61
CA ASP A 214 4.45 6.46 6.43
C ASP A 214 4.99 5.85 7.74
N ALA A 215 4.37 6.22 8.85
CA ALA A 215 4.91 5.95 10.17
C ALA A 215 4.51 4.58 10.70
N ALA A 216 5.49 3.84 11.25
CA ALA A 216 5.21 2.67 12.08
C ALA A 216 4.57 3.13 13.40
N ILE A 217 3.38 2.59 13.73
CA ILE A 217 2.62 3.01 14.90
C ILE A 217 2.52 1.90 15.96
N TRP A 218 2.77 2.27 17.21
CA TRP A 218 2.74 1.37 18.36
C TRP A 218 1.72 1.80 19.40
N GLY A 219 1.51 3.10 19.56
CA GLY A 219 0.62 3.70 20.52
C GLY A 219 -0.05 4.97 19.97
N PRO A 220 -1.06 5.49 20.69
CA PRO A 220 -1.75 6.72 20.28
C PRO A 220 -0.88 7.97 20.42
N GLU A 221 0.14 7.93 21.27
CA GLU A 221 1.07 9.04 21.52
C GLU A 221 1.92 9.40 20.32
N GLU A 222 2.17 8.45 19.41
CA GLU A 222 2.98 8.68 18.21
C GLU A 222 2.21 9.38 17.07
N ALA A 223 0.90 9.64 17.26
CA ALA A 223 0.06 10.36 16.29
C ALA A 223 0.59 11.79 15.99
N TRP A 224 1.51 12.30 16.81
CA TRP A 224 2.18 13.58 16.57
C TRP A 224 2.97 13.61 15.23
N TRP A 225 3.41 12.47 14.72
CA TRP A 225 4.01 12.41 13.39
C TRP A 225 3.01 12.86 12.32
N VAL A 226 1.75 12.45 12.44
CA VAL A 226 0.68 12.86 11.53
C VAL A 226 0.35 14.32 11.72
N SER A 227 0.16 14.79 12.97
CA SER A 227 -0.16 16.20 13.23
C SER A 227 0.94 17.16 12.79
N ARG A 228 2.22 16.86 13.05
CA ARG A 228 3.33 17.68 12.53
C ARG A 228 3.40 17.66 11.00
N SER A 229 3.15 16.49 10.36
CA SER A 229 3.08 16.41 8.90
C SER A 229 1.98 17.33 8.35
N ARG A 230 0.81 17.34 8.97
CA ARG A 230 -0.27 18.27 8.62
C ARG A 230 0.15 19.73 8.78
N ASP A 231 0.71 20.08 9.94
CA ASP A 231 0.95 21.46 10.33
C ASP A 231 2.16 22.08 9.61
N GLU A 232 3.20 21.29 9.35
CA GLU A 232 4.45 21.80 8.78
C GLU A 232 4.59 21.53 7.27
N LEU A 233 4.00 20.44 6.77
CA LEU A 233 4.10 20.08 5.35
C LEU A 233 2.83 20.45 4.56
N GLY A 234 1.68 20.50 5.22
CA GLY A 234 0.41 20.93 4.61
C GLY A 234 0.10 20.15 3.33
N ASP A 235 -0.15 20.87 2.23
CA ASP A 235 -0.52 20.29 0.95
C ASP A 235 0.61 19.53 0.23
N ARG A 236 1.84 19.53 0.76
CA ARG A 236 2.90 18.68 0.24
C ARG A 236 2.60 17.20 0.42
N ILE A 237 1.77 16.85 1.43
CA ILE A 237 1.30 15.49 1.67
C ILE A 237 -0.11 15.34 1.07
N GLY A 238 -0.23 14.46 0.08
CA GLY A 238 -1.51 14.17 -0.59
C GLY A 238 -2.24 12.96 0.00
N LEU A 239 -1.50 11.99 0.52
CA LEU A 239 -2.00 10.75 1.12
C LEU A 239 -1.30 10.51 2.45
N TYR A 240 -2.07 10.28 3.52
CA TYR A 240 -1.52 9.92 4.82
C TYR A 240 -1.39 8.41 4.94
N ASP A 241 -0.22 7.95 5.40
CA ASP A 241 0.10 6.53 5.54
C ASP A 241 0.57 6.20 6.95
N ILE A 242 0.10 5.06 7.44
CA ILE A 242 0.52 4.47 8.71
C ILE A 242 0.72 2.97 8.54
N HIS A 243 1.71 2.43 9.26
CA HIS A 243 2.01 1.01 9.33
C HIS A 243 1.66 0.46 10.69
N THR A 244 1.05 -0.72 10.75
CA THR A 244 0.58 -1.27 12.02
C THR A 244 0.64 -2.78 12.07
N TYR A 245 1.23 -3.28 13.16
CA TYR A 245 1.35 -4.71 13.44
C TYR A 245 0.91 -4.99 14.89
N PRO A 246 -0.41 -4.89 15.20
CA PRO A 246 -0.89 -5.05 16.57
C PRO A 246 -0.71 -6.47 17.07
N SER A 247 -0.47 -6.61 18.39
CA SER A 247 -0.51 -7.89 19.08
C SER A 247 -1.96 -8.35 19.29
N LYS A 248 -2.13 -9.64 19.60
CA LYS A 248 -3.44 -10.19 20.00
C LYS A 248 -4.02 -9.45 21.21
N CYS A 249 -3.19 -9.08 22.17
CA CYS A 249 -3.63 -8.35 23.36
C CYS A 249 -4.14 -6.96 23.00
N THR A 250 -3.43 -6.23 22.13
CA THR A 250 -3.80 -4.89 21.65
C THR A 250 -5.16 -4.91 20.95
N VAL A 251 -5.41 -5.94 20.12
CA VAL A 251 -6.70 -6.10 19.42
C VAL A 251 -7.82 -6.45 20.40
N ASN A 252 -7.62 -7.45 21.25
CA ASN A 252 -8.66 -7.96 22.15
C ASN A 252 -9.05 -6.97 23.26
N SER A 253 -8.14 -6.10 23.68
CA SER A 253 -8.41 -5.05 24.68
C SER A 253 -9.18 -3.85 24.11
N GLY A 254 -9.34 -3.75 22.79
CA GLY A 254 -9.88 -2.57 22.12
C GLY A 254 -8.87 -1.42 22.00
N GLU A 255 -7.63 -1.59 22.43
CA GLU A 255 -6.57 -0.59 22.33
C GLU A 255 -6.27 -0.23 20.87
N TYR A 256 -6.29 -1.24 19.99
CA TYR A 256 -6.04 -1.02 18.57
C TYR A 256 -7.01 -0.02 17.93
N ALA A 257 -8.30 -0.08 18.30
CA ALA A 257 -9.29 0.88 17.82
C ALA A 257 -8.99 2.31 18.30
N ARG A 258 -8.50 2.47 19.54
CA ARG A 258 -8.09 3.76 20.09
C ARG A 258 -6.86 4.34 19.39
N ILE A 259 -5.89 3.48 19.08
CA ILE A 259 -4.70 3.86 18.31
C ILE A 259 -5.14 4.40 16.94
N LEU A 260 -5.90 3.62 16.17
CA LEU A 260 -6.36 4.03 14.84
C LEU A 260 -7.18 5.33 14.87
N GLU A 261 -8.03 5.50 15.88
CA GLU A 261 -8.82 6.72 16.03
C GLU A 261 -7.95 7.95 16.37
N ALA A 262 -6.88 7.79 17.16
CA ALA A 262 -5.93 8.87 17.44
C ALA A 262 -5.28 9.38 16.16
N TYR A 263 -4.80 8.46 15.29
CA TYR A 263 -4.20 8.84 14.01
C TYR A 263 -5.22 9.45 13.05
N ARG A 264 -6.41 8.85 12.95
CA ARG A 264 -7.47 9.34 12.08
C ARG A 264 -7.87 10.79 12.38
N ARG A 265 -7.86 11.17 13.65
CA ARG A 265 -8.21 12.56 14.08
C ARG A 265 -7.20 13.58 13.60
N GLU A 266 -5.94 13.20 13.45
CA GLU A 266 -4.87 14.10 13.03
C GLU A 266 -4.81 14.30 11.52
N VAL A 267 -5.42 13.39 10.73
CA VAL A 267 -5.49 13.52 9.28
C VAL A 267 -6.45 14.65 8.90
N PRO A 268 -6.02 15.60 8.05
CA PRO A 268 -6.86 16.73 7.64
C PRO A 268 -8.17 16.28 6.98
N ALA A 269 -9.23 17.03 7.21
CA ALA A 269 -10.52 16.78 6.57
C ALA A 269 -10.35 16.77 5.03
N GLY A 270 -10.92 15.75 4.38
CA GLY A 270 -10.85 15.58 2.94
C GLY A 270 -9.58 14.87 2.43
N LYS A 271 -8.55 14.69 3.24
CA LYS A 271 -7.39 13.86 2.89
C LYS A 271 -7.71 12.38 3.12
N LYS A 272 -7.10 11.52 2.32
CA LYS A 272 -7.23 10.07 2.43
C LYS A 272 -6.16 9.51 3.37
N ILE A 273 -6.47 8.38 3.97
CA ILE A 273 -5.53 7.58 4.76
C ILE A 273 -5.42 6.19 4.14
N VAL A 274 -4.22 5.65 4.12
CA VAL A 274 -3.92 4.27 3.76
C VAL A 274 -3.18 3.61 4.91
N MET A 275 -3.32 2.31 5.03
CA MET A 275 -2.43 1.48 5.83
C MET A 275 -1.49 0.78 4.85
N GLY A 276 -0.31 1.36 4.63
CA GLY A 276 0.69 0.87 3.69
C GLY A 276 1.22 -0.51 4.08
N GLU A 277 1.26 -0.76 5.38
CA GLU A 277 1.56 -2.08 5.92
C GLU A 277 0.62 -2.41 7.08
N ILE A 278 0.01 -3.60 7.03
CA ILE A 278 -0.83 -4.13 8.09
C ILE A 278 -0.62 -5.63 8.27
N GLY A 279 -0.48 -6.06 9.52
CA GLY A 279 -0.35 -7.47 9.87
C GLY A 279 -0.48 -7.70 11.36
N PHE A 280 -0.36 -8.96 11.79
CA PHE A 280 -0.28 -9.31 13.21
C PHE A 280 1.16 -9.52 13.63
N LYS A 281 1.52 -8.97 14.78
CA LYS A 281 2.79 -9.28 15.41
C LYS A 281 2.66 -10.65 16.10
N PHE A 282 3.41 -11.62 15.61
CA PHE A 282 3.55 -12.90 16.30
C PHE A 282 4.48 -12.69 17.50
N VAL A 283 3.94 -12.77 18.70
CA VAL A 283 4.70 -12.82 19.95
C VAL A 283 4.16 -13.98 20.76
#